data_2121c348b193cb6e9289d8aefac52abd
#
_entry.id   2121c348b193cb6e9289d8aefac52abd
#
_cell.length_a   1.000
_cell.length_b   1.000
_cell.length_c   1.000
_cell.angle_alpha   90.00
_cell.angle_beta   90.00
_cell.angle_gamma   90.00
#
_symmetry.space_group_name_H-M   'P 1'
#
loop_
_entity.id
_entity.type
_entity.pdbx_description
1 polymer ?
#
loop_
_entity_poly.entity_id
_entity_poly.type
_entity_poly.pdbx_seq_one_letter_code
_entity_poly.pdbx_strand_id
1 'polypeptide(L)'
;DLPLPLSVVREHWLASIDEDGLGRRFLAGAVTFATLMPMRAIPFRHVCLLGMNDGDFPRSRQPADFDLMAGDYRPGDRSRREDDRYLFLEALLSARERLTLSWVGRSIHDDSHRPPSVLVAQLRDHIAAGWRLAGEKGDSPAAQRKGGEALLAALTTQHRLQPFSRAYFAGEDGLFSYAREWQQALQQADAARAQARLPGEQGVGAVGMEAPRWPLLPPAEFPDELTLADLTSFLKAPVKYFFQKRL
;
A
#
# COMPACT_ATOMS: atom_id res chain seq x y z
N ASP A 1 -21.98 -32.47 -29.59
CA ASP A 1 -22.15 -31.14 -29.03
C ASP A 1 -22.80 -31.27 -27.64
N LEU A 2 -22.01 -31.09 -26.60
CA LEU A 2 -22.49 -31.02 -25.22
C LEU A 2 -22.73 -29.53 -24.85
N PRO A 3 -23.93 -29.17 -24.37
CA PRO A 3 -24.19 -27.81 -23.92
C PRO A 3 -23.36 -27.52 -22.66
N LEU A 4 -22.49 -26.51 -22.75
CA LEU A 4 -21.71 -26.06 -21.60
C LEU A 4 -22.48 -24.93 -20.88
N PRO A 5 -22.49 -24.93 -19.52
CA PRO A 5 -23.03 -23.81 -18.74
C PRO A 5 -22.32 -22.51 -19.07
N LEU A 6 -23.07 -21.41 -19.18
CA LEU A 6 -22.53 -20.08 -19.48
C LEU A 6 -21.45 -19.62 -18.48
N SER A 7 -21.54 -20.06 -17.22
CA SER A 7 -20.54 -19.79 -16.18
C SER A 7 -19.17 -20.36 -16.53
N VAL A 8 -19.10 -21.58 -17.05
CA VAL A 8 -17.84 -22.24 -17.44
C VAL A 8 -17.21 -21.53 -18.63
N VAL A 9 -18.03 -21.15 -19.63
CA VAL A 9 -17.56 -20.40 -20.81
C VAL A 9 -17.04 -19.03 -20.39
N ARG A 10 -17.74 -18.34 -19.48
CA ARG A 10 -17.33 -17.04 -18.95
C ARG A 10 -16.00 -17.13 -18.18
N GLU A 11 -15.85 -18.10 -17.29
CA GLU A 11 -14.59 -18.29 -16.55
C GLU A 11 -13.41 -18.59 -17.48
N HIS A 12 -13.60 -19.45 -18.45
CA HIS A 12 -12.57 -19.75 -19.44
C HIS A 12 -12.17 -18.50 -20.24
N TRP A 13 -13.13 -17.69 -20.66
CA TRP A 13 -12.88 -16.44 -21.39
C TRP A 13 -12.16 -15.41 -20.54
N LEU A 14 -12.57 -15.21 -19.29
CA LEU A 14 -11.91 -14.29 -18.38
C LEU A 14 -10.47 -14.73 -18.06
N ALA A 15 -10.25 -16.03 -17.84
CA ALA A 15 -8.91 -16.57 -17.64
C ALA A 15 -8.00 -16.34 -18.87
N SER A 16 -8.51 -16.52 -20.09
CA SER A 16 -7.74 -16.30 -21.34
C SER A 16 -7.40 -14.82 -21.58
N ILE A 17 -8.23 -13.89 -21.11
CA ILE A 17 -7.97 -12.44 -21.21
C ILE A 17 -6.87 -12.03 -20.22
N ASP A 18 -6.85 -12.58 -19.01
CA ASP A 18 -5.83 -12.30 -17.99
C ASP A 18 -4.43 -12.83 -18.38
N GLU A 19 -4.35 -13.93 -19.11
CA GLU A 19 -3.07 -14.51 -19.53
C GLU A 19 -2.36 -13.72 -20.65
N ASP A 20 -3.09 -12.96 -21.47
CA ASP A 20 -2.55 -12.36 -22.71
C ASP A 20 -1.98 -10.93 -22.55
N GLY A 21 -2.15 -10.29 -21.38
CA GLY A 21 -2.01 -8.82 -21.29
C GLY A 21 -0.57 -8.29 -21.23
N LEU A 22 0.32 -8.93 -20.51
CA LEU A 22 1.64 -8.35 -20.13
C LEU A 22 2.84 -8.92 -20.92
N GLY A 23 2.68 -10.04 -21.63
CA GLY A 23 3.80 -10.73 -22.27
C GLY A 23 4.18 -10.20 -23.66
N ARG A 24 3.30 -9.48 -24.36
CA ARG A 24 3.47 -9.22 -25.80
C ARG A 24 4.34 -8.01 -26.17
N ARG A 25 4.69 -7.14 -25.22
CA ARG A 25 5.48 -5.93 -25.49
C ARG A 25 6.69 -5.77 -24.57
N PHE A 26 7.38 -6.85 -24.31
CA PHE A 26 8.61 -6.80 -23.55
C PHE A 26 9.67 -5.96 -24.28
N LEU A 27 10.29 -4.99 -23.60
CA LEU A 27 11.28 -4.04 -24.14
C LEU A 27 10.76 -3.09 -25.24
N ALA A 28 9.49 -2.77 -25.26
CA ALA A 28 8.91 -1.85 -26.24
C ALA A 28 9.08 -0.35 -25.92
N GLY A 29 9.63 0.00 -24.76
CA GLY A 29 9.80 1.40 -24.32
C GLY A 29 10.82 1.56 -23.21
N ALA A 30 10.90 2.78 -22.65
CA ALA A 30 11.82 3.09 -21.55
C ALA A 30 11.42 2.42 -20.22
N VAL A 31 10.13 2.11 -20.04
CA VAL A 31 9.59 1.42 -18.88
C VAL A 31 8.92 0.14 -19.31
N THR A 32 9.31 -0.97 -18.72
CA THR A 32 8.77 -2.30 -19.00
C THR A 32 8.01 -2.81 -17.78
N PHE A 33 6.74 -3.19 -17.97
CA PHE A 33 5.93 -3.89 -16.97
C PHE A 33 5.89 -5.37 -17.33
N ALA A 34 6.28 -6.23 -16.42
CA ALA A 34 6.31 -7.66 -16.62
C ALA A 34 6.15 -8.43 -15.32
N THR A 35 5.81 -9.70 -15.42
CA THR A 35 5.99 -10.64 -14.30
C THR A 35 7.47 -10.97 -14.15
N LEU A 36 7.85 -11.58 -13.00
CA LEU A 36 9.26 -11.90 -12.73
C LEU A 36 9.88 -12.89 -13.74
N MET A 37 9.08 -13.78 -14.33
CA MET A 37 9.57 -14.82 -15.21
C MET A 37 10.26 -14.29 -16.50
N PRO A 38 9.68 -13.33 -17.25
CA PRO A 38 10.33 -12.78 -18.45
C PRO A 38 11.57 -11.93 -18.15
N MET A 39 11.74 -11.48 -16.90
CA MET A 39 12.86 -10.61 -16.48
C MET A 39 14.14 -11.38 -16.12
N ARG A 40 14.14 -12.70 -16.21
CA ARG A 40 15.28 -13.53 -15.82
C ARG A 40 16.53 -13.19 -16.64
N ALA A 41 17.63 -13.02 -15.90
CA ALA A 41 18.95 -12.75 -16.46
C ALA A 41 19.09 -11.48 -17.34
N ILE A 42 18.09 -10.59 -17.36
CA ILE A 42 18.17 -9.32 -18.11
C ILE A 42 18.56 -8.21 -17.14
N PRO A 43 19.70 -7.52 -17.35
CA PRO A 43 20.09 -6.41 -16.49
C PRO A 43 19.27 -5.16 -16.80
N PHE A 44 18.76 -4.51 -15.76
CA PHE A 44 18.10 -3.21 -15.82
C PHE A 44 18.82 -2.21 -14.93
N ARG A 45 18.78 -0.94 -15.28
CA ARG A 45 19.30 0.12 -14.41
C ARG A 45 18.50 0.20 -13.12
N HIS A 46 17.19 0.22 -13.23
CA HIS A 46 16.28 0.28 -12.11
C HIS A 46 15.28 -0.89 -12.18
N VAL A 47 15.13 -1.60 -11.08
CA VAL A 47 14.14 -2.66 -10.92
C VAL A 47 13.19 -2.27 -9.80
N CYS A 48 11.88 -2.32 -10.07
CA CYS A 48 10.84 -2.07 -9.10
C CYS A 48 9.99 -3.34 -8.92
N LEU A 49 10.06 -3.98 -7.76
CA LEU A 49 9.22 -5.11 -7.42
C LEU A 49 8.02 -4.61 -6.61
N LEU A 50 6.84 -4.74 -7.18
CA LEU A 50 5.59 -4.24 -6.60
C LEU A 50 4.81 -5.39 -5.95
N GLY A 51 4.12 -5.08 -4.85
CA GLY A 51 3.23 -6.04 -4.20
C GLY A 51 3.95 -7.18 -3.48
N MET A 52 5.12 -6.92 -2.91
CA MET A 52 5.88 -7.90 -2.12
C MET A 52 5.25 -8.09 -0.72
N ASN A 53 3.97 -8.47 -0.70
CA ASN A 53 3.19 -8.66 0.52
C ASN A 53 3.43 -10.03 1.13
N ASP A 54 3.22 -10.12 2.45
CA ASP A 54 3.15 -11.39 3.13
C ASP A 54 1.95 -12.21 2.63
N GLY A 55 2.16 -13.49 2.37
CA GLY A 55 1.16 -14.39 1.80
C GLY A 55 0.98 -14.33 0.27
N ASP A 56 1.33 -13.21 -0.39
CA ASP A 56 1.22 -13.07 -1.85
C ASP A 56 2.50 -13.55 -2.56
N PHE A 57 3.65 -13.33 -1.92
CA PHE A 57 4.96 -13.72 -2.44
C PHE A 57 5.89 -14.22 -1.33
N PRO A 58 6.59 -15.37 -1.49
CA PRO A 58 6.51 -16.29 -2.61
C PRO A 58 5.13 -16.94 -2.72
N ARG A 59 4.70 -17.20 -3.96
CA ARG A 59 3.38 -17.76 -4.23
C ARG A 59 3.29 -19.18 -3.70
N SER A 60 2.18 -19.49 -3.05
CA SER A 60 1.82 -20.85 -2.66
C SER A 60 0.68 -21.35 -3.53
N ARG A 61 0.75 -22.59 -3.96
CA ARG A 61 -0.36 -23.27 -4.62
C ARG A 61 -0.83 -24.39 -3.69
N GLN A 62 -2.12 -24.45 -3.44
CA GLN A 62 -2.67 -25.63 -2.82
C GLN A 62 -2.46 -26.83 -3.76
N PRO A 63 -1.87 -27.92 -3.28
CA PRO A 63 -1.71 -29.10 -4.09
C PRO A 63 -3.09 -29.64 -4.50
N ALA A 64 -3.17 -30.19 -5.69
CA ALA A 64 -4.38 -30.89 -6.11
C ALA A 64 -4.52 -32.20 -5.32
N ASP A 65 -5.75 -32.68 -5.11
CA ASP A 65 -6.02 -33.90 -4.32
C ASP A 65 -5.32 -35.15 -4.86
N PHE A 66 -4.96 -35.14 -6.14
CA PHE A 66 -4.22 -36.21 -6.81
C PHE A 66 -2.70 -35.97 -6.89
N ASP A 67 -2.19 -34.90 -6.28
CA ASP A 67 -0.76 -34.56 -6.29
C ASP A 67 0.01 -35.42 -5.28
N LEU A 68 0.62 -36.50 -5.78
CA LEU A 68 1.40 -37.43 -4.95
C LEU A 68 2.70 -36.82 -4.41
N MET A 69 3.18 -35.69 -4.99
CA MET A 69 4.39 -35.01 -4.53
C MET A 69 4.10 -34.12 -3.31
N ALA A 70 2.86 -33.76 -3.05
CA ALA A 70 2.49 -32.90 -1.94
C ALA A 70 2.83 -33.46 -0.56
N GLY A 71 2.78 -34.80 -0.42
CA GLY A 71 3.06 -35.51 0.83
C GLY A 71 4.44 -36.19 0.92
N ASP A 72 5.17 -36.31 -0.18
CA ASP A 72 6.46 -37.02 -0.26
C ASP A 72 7.44 -36.21 -1.14
N TYR A 73 7.87 -35.05 -0.63
CA TYR A 73 8.83 -34.18 -1.32
C TYR A 73 10.20 -34.86 -1.42
N ARG A 74 10.74 -34.93 -2.64
CA ARG A 74 12.08 -35.48 -2.93
C ARG A 74 13.01 -34.43 -3.49
N PRO A 75 14.33 -34.54 -3.24
CA PRO A 75 15.30 -33.66 -3.87
C PRO A 75 15.18 -33.69 -5.40
N GLY A 76 14.95 -32.54 -5.99
CA GLY A 76 14.70 -32.40 -7.44
C GLY A 76 13.25 -32.16 -7.82
N ASP A 77 12.30 -32.36 -6.91
CA ASP A 77 10.91 -31.98 -7.14
C ASP A 77 10.78 -30.48 -7.26
N ARG A 78 9.97 -30.06 -8.21
CA ARG A 78 9.77 -28.65 -8.48
C ARG A 78 8.80 -28.03 -7.48
N SER A 79 9.28 -27.06 -6.71
CA SER A 79 8.48 -26.26 -5.79
C SER A 79 8.32 -24.84 -6.32
N ARG A 80 7.09 -24.37 -6.48
CA ARG A 80 6.81 -23.00 -6.89
C ARG A 80 7.40 -21.96 -5.93
N ARG A 81 7.44 -22.29 -4.64
CA ARG A 81 8.04 -21.47 -3.62
C ARG A 81 9.56 -21.32 -3.81
N GLU A 82 10.24 -22.40 -4.18
CA GLU A 82 11.68 -22.35 -4.48
C GLU A 82 11.95 -21.63 -5.81
N ASP A 83 11.12 -21.83 -6.83
CA ASP A 83 11.19 -21.07 -8.08
C ASP A 83 11.07 -19.57 -7.80
N ASP A 84 10.12 -19.13 -6.97
CA ASP A 84 9.92 -17.72 -6.63
C ASP A 84 11.09 -17.14 -5.83
N ARG A 85 11.71 -17.92 -4.94
CA ARG A 85 12.95 -17.51 -4.25
C ARG A 85 14.07 -17.25 -5.23
N TYR A 86 14.23 -18.13 -6.19
CA TYR A 86 15.23 -17.99 -7.22
C TYR A 86 14.97 -16.78 -8.14
N LEU A 87 13.70 -16.58 -8.55
CA LEU A 87 13.29 -15.40 -9.32
C LEU A 87 13.52 -14.08 -8.57
N PHE A 88 13.30 -14.06 -7.25
CA PHE A 88 13.59 -12.90 -6.43
C PHE A 88 15.09 -12.59 -6.40
N LEU A 89 15.94 -13.60 -6.23
CA LEU A 89 17.39 -13.44 -6.28
C LEU A 89 17.84 -12.93 -7.65
N GLU A 90 17.34 -13.50 -8.74
CA GLU A 90 17.66 -13.05 -10.09
C GLU A 90 17.23 -11.59 -10.31
N ALA A 91 16.04 -11.18 -9.86
CA ALA A 91 15.58 -9.81 -9.96
C ALA A 91 16.46 -8.84 -9.16
N LEU A 92 16.87 -9.23 -7.95
CA LEU A 92 17.79 -8.46 -7.11
C LEU A 92 19.14 -8.26 -7.82
N LEU A 93 19.71 -9.32 -8.39
CA LEU A 93 21.00 -9.27 -9.09
C LEU A 93 20.91 -8.56 -10.44
N SER A 94 19.73 -8.47 -11.05
CA SER A 94 19.53 -7.77 -12.32
C SER A 94 19.53 -6.25 -12.18
N ALA A 95 19.24 -5.71 -11.00
CA ALA A 95 19.29 -4.28 -10.72
C ALA A 95 20.73 -3.76 -10.70
N ARG A 96 21.05 -2.81 -11.59
CA ARG A 96 22.40 -2.27 -11.71
C ARG A 96 22.65 -1.00 -10.89
N GLU A 97 21.65 -0.15 -10.77
CA GLU A 97 21.77 1.14 -10.08
C GLU A 97 20.80 1.25 -8.90
N ARG A 98 19.55 0.80 -9.07
CA ARG A 98 18.53 0.93 -8.03
C ARG A 98 17.59 -0.25 -8.01
N LEU A 99 17.31 -0.73 -6.81
CA LEU A 99 16.26 -1.68 -6.52
C LEU A 99 15.21 -1.01 -5.62
N THR A 100 13.96 -1.07 -6.02
CA THR A 100 12.83 -0.60 -5.20
C THR A 100 11.89 -1.76 -4.93
N LEU A 101 11.55 -1.95 -3.66
CA LEU A 101 10.62 -2.99 -3.21
C LEU A 101 9.42 -2.31 -2.56
N SER A 102 8.22 -2.71 -2.91
CA SER A 102 7.02 -2.16 -2.29
C SER A 102 6.08 -3.24 -1.79
N TRP A 103 5.45 -2.98 -0.66
CA TRP A 103 4.42 -3.83 -0.06
C TRP A 103 3.37 -2.97 0.65
N VAL A 104 2.23 -3.55 0.94
CA VAL A 104 1.18 -2.91 1.73
C VAL A 104 1.57 -3.01 3.20
N GLY A 105 2.14 -1.96 3.75
CA GLY A 105 2.66 -1.93 5.12
C GLY A 105 1.59 -1.75 6.20
N ARG A 106 0.37 -1.30 5.83
CA ARG A 106 -0.73 -1.08 6.76
C ARG A 106 -2.08 -1.45 6.18
N SER A 107 -2.98 -1.89 7.02
CA SER A 107 -4.37 -2.17 6.68
C SER A 107 -5.15 -0.88 6.51
N ILE A 108 -5.98 -0.80 5.47
CA ILE A 108 -6.87 0.34 5.23
C ILE A 108 -8.08 0.38 6.18
N HIS A 109 -8.36 -0.71 6.89
CA HIS A 109 -9.54 -0.82 7.77
C HIS A 109 -9.26 -0.36 9.19
N ASP A 110 -8.10 -0.74 9.73
CA ASP A 110 -7.76 -0.60 11.14
C ASP A 110 -6.35 -0.03 11.39
N ASP A 111 -5.67 0.37 10.30
CA ASP A 111 -4.28 0.86 10.33
C ASP A 111 -3.28 -0.11 11.00
N SER A 112 -3.64 -1.39 11.12
CA SER A 112 -2.74 -2.41 11.66
C SER A 112 -1.53 -2.61 10.74
N HIS A 113 -0.38 -2.87 11.36
CA HIS A 113 0.87 -3.12 10.62
C HIS A 113 0.80 -4.46 9.88
N ARG A 114 1.20 -4.45 8.61
CA ARG A 114 1.36 -5.64 7.76
C ARG A 114 2.81 -5.84 7.41
N PRO A 115 3.37 -7.02 7.68
CA PRO A 115 4.76 -7.32 7.33
C PRO A 115 4.93 -7.44 5.81
N PRO A 116 6.15 -7.20 5.30
CA PRO A 116 6.48 -7.54 3.92
C PRO A 116 6.56 -9.06 3.73
N SER A 117 6.66 -9.48 2.48
CA SER A 117 7.04 -10.85 2.11
C SER A 117 8.24 -11.35 2.92
N VAL A 118 8.25 -12.62 3.27
CA VAL A 118 9.35 -13.26 4.01
C VAL A 118 10.71 -13.04 3.34
N LEU A 119 10.76 -13.00 1.99
CA LEU A 119 12.01 -12.79 1.26
C LEU A 119 12.52 -11.35 1.41
N VAL A 120 11.61 -10.37 1.43
CA VAL A 120 11.95 -8.97 1.71
C VAL A 120 12.37 -8.82 3.17
N ALA A 121 11.71 -9.47 4.11
CA ALA A 121 12.11 -9.48 5.51
C ALA A 121 13.52 -10.03 5.70
N GLN A 122 13.83 -11.18 5.10
CA GLN A 122 15.17 -11.77 5.14
C GLN A 122 16.25 -10.86 4.53
N LEU A 123 15.94 -10.19 3.40
CA LEU A 123 16.84 -9.21 2.81
C LEU A 123 17.08 -8.02 3.75
N ARG A 124 16.05 -7.52 4.41
CA ARG A 124 16.14 -6.44 5.40
C ARG A 124 17.01 -6.85 6.58
N ASP A 125 16.81 -8.04 7.12
CA ASP A 125 17.63 -8.58 8.22
C ASP A 125 19.10 -8.73 7.81
N HIS A 126 19.36 -9.20 6.60
CA HIS A 126 20.70 -9.31 6.05
C HIS A 126 21.38 -7.93 5.93
N ILE A 127 20.66 -6.92 5.41
CA ILE A 127 21.16 -5.56 5.31
C ILE A 127 21.45 -4.99 6.71
N ALA A 128 20.51 -5.14 7.66
CA ALA A 128 20.71 -4.63 9.02
C ALA A 128 21.87 -5.29 9.76
N ALA A 129 22.17 -6.56 9.47
CA ALA A 129 23.28 -7.26 10.08
C ALA A 129 24.65 -6.85 9.51
N GLY A 130 24.71 -6.47 8.22
CA GLY A 130 25.97 -6.25 7.49
C GLY A 130 26.34 -4.79 7.21
N TRP A 131 25.37 -3.87 7.25
CA TRP A 131 25.57 -2.47 6.86
C TRP A 131 25.03 -1.49 7.88
N ARG A 132 25.57 -0.26 7.86
CA ARG A 132 25.11 0.87 8.68
C ARG A 132 25.32 2.18 7.92
N LEU A 133 24.69 3.24 8.38
CA LEU A 133 24.88 4.57 7.81
C LEU A 133 26.32 5.07 8.01
N ALA A 134 26.80 5.83 7.04
CA ALA A 134 28.12 6.44 7.14
C ALA A 134 28.20 7.37 8.36
N GLY A 135 29.27 7.22 9.17
CA GLY A 135 29.47 8.02 10.37
C GLY A 135 29.00 7.36 11.67
N GLU A 136 28.20 6.30 11.64
CA GLU A 136 27.86 5.54 12.84
C GLU A 136 29.08 4.72 13.31
N LYS A 137 29.43 4.89 14.59
CA LYS A 137 30.57 4.24 15.22
C LYS A 137 30.11 3.32 16.34
N GLY A 138 30.80 2.22 16.52
CA GLY A 138 30.59 1.28 17.63
C GLY A 138 30.62 -0.17 17.16
N ASP A 139 31.43 -0.99 17.84
CA ASP A 139 31.64 -2.41 17.49
C ASP A 139 30.87 -3.35 18.43
N SER A 140 30.10 -2.81 19.37
CA SER A 140 29.28 -3.63 20.24
C SER A 140 28.07 -4.20 19.48
N PRO A 141 27.58 -5.40 19.83
CA PRO A 141 26.38 -5.99 19.22
C PRO A 141 25.12 -5.08 19.33
N ALA A 142 25.02 -4.29 20.40
CA ALA A 142 23.93 -3.33 20.58
C ALA A 142 24.05 -2.13 19.61
N ALA A 143 25.27 -1.62 19.40
CA ALA A 143 25.52 -0.54 18.44
C ALA A 143 25.27 -1.02 17.00
N GLN A 144 25.60 -2.26 16.69
CA GLN A 144 25.37 -2.85 15.38
C GLN A 144 23.88 -3.01 15.06
N ARG A 145 23.06 -3.48 16.02
CA ARG A 145 21.61 -3.54 15.88
C ARG A 145 21.01 -2.15 15.66
N LYS A 146 21.36 -1.20 16.50
CA LYS A 146 20.87 0.18 16.40
C LYS A 146 21.22 0.82 15.06
N GLY A 147 22.46 0.61 14.57
CA GLY A 147 22.90 1.09 13.26
C GLY A 147 22.14 0.44 12.11
N GLY A 148 21.89 -0.87 12.17
CA GLY A 148 21.08 -1.60 11.21
C GLY A 148 19.62 -1.11 11.17
N GLU A 149 19.01 -0.88 12.32
CA GLU A 149 17.65 -0.31 12.44
C GLU A 149 17.57 1.10 11.85
N ALA A 150 18.54 1.96 12.14
CA ALA A 150 18.64 3.30 11.59
C ALA A 150 18.80 3.28 10.06
N LEU A 151 19.64 2.38 9.54
CA LEU A 151 19.78 2.17 8.11
C LEU A 151 18.47 1.74 7.45
N LEU A 152 17.77 0.75 8.03
CA LEU A 152 16.48 0.31 7.52
C LEU A 152 15.42 1.41 7.56
N ALA A 153 15.41 2.22 8.60
CA ALA A 153 14.52 3.39 8.69
C ALA A 153 14.83 4.40 7.57
N ALA A 154 16.09 4.70 7.31
CA ALA A 154 16.50 5.59 6.23
C ALA A 154 16.18 5.04 4.81
N LEU A 155 16.19 3.71 4.64
CA LEU A 155 15.87 3.05 3.37
C LEU A 155 14.36 2.83 3.18
N THR A 156 13.53 3.06 4.21
CA THR A 156 12.11 2.74 4.15
C THR A 156 11.28 4.02 4.15
N THR A 157 10.52 4.23 3.09
CA THR A 157 9.56 5.33 3.00
C THR A 157 8.15 4.79 3.26
N GLN A 158 7.49 5.29 4.30
CA GLN A 158 6.11 4.95 4.58
C GLN A 158 5.18 5.98 3.96
N HIS A 159 4.44 5.56 2.93
CA HIS A 159 3.45 6.40 2.29
C HIS A 159 2.22 6.61 3.16
N ARG A 160 1.60 7.78 3.03
CA ARG A 160 0.34 8.10 3.72
C ARG A 160 -0.81 7.35 3.05
N LEU A 161 -1.82 7.01 3.84
CA LEU A 161 -3.00 6.29 3.35
C LEU A 161 -3.73 7.08 2.25
N GLN A 162 -3.81 8.39 2.41
CA GLN A 162 -4.52 9.24 1.45
C GLN A 162 -3.54 9.91 0.48
N PRO A 163 -3.73 9.76 -0.84
CA PRO A 163 -2.83 10.29 -1.85
C PRO A 163 -2.82 11.84 -1.88
N PHE A 164 -3.84 12.48 -1.31
CA PHE A 164 -3.95 13.93 -1.16
C PHE A 164 -3.42 14.46 0.17
N SER A 165 -2.73 13.64 0.96
CA SER A 165 -2.12 14.10 2.21
C SER A 165 -1.16 15.27 1.97
N ARG A 166 -1.21 16.29 2.84
CA ARG A 166 -0.33 17.46 2.78
C ARG A 166 1.16 17.11 2.83
N ALA A 167 1.52 16.03 3.50
CA ALA A 167 2.90 15.55 3.61
C ALA A 167 3.57 15.33 2.24
N TYR A 168 2.80 14.98 1.19
CA TYR A 168 3.33 14.83 -0.16
C TYR A 168 3.72 16.13 -0.84
N PHE A 169 3.25 17.28 -0.35
CA PHE A 169 3.47 18.60 -0.92
C PHE A 169 4.32 19.51 -0.01
N ALA A 170 4.59 19.07 1.22
CA ALA A 170 5.43 19.78 2.19
C ALA A 170 6.92 19.41 2.08
N GLY A 171 7.27 18.36 1.32
CA GLY A 171 8.65 17.86 1.22
C GLY A 171 9.12 17.15 2.49
N GLU A 172 8.22 16.69 3.32
CA GLU A 172 8.51 15.96 4.56
C GLU A 172 8.81 14.49 4.27
N ASP A 173 9.72 13.90 5.05
CA ASP A 173 10.04 12.46 5.04
C ASP A 173 10.37 11.88 3.65
N GLY A 174 10.83 12.69 2.70
CA GLY A 174 11.09 12.25 1.33
C GLY A 174 9.82 11.93 0.52
N LEU A 175 8.65 12.29 1.05
CA LEU A 175 7.38 12.13 0.36
C LEU A 175 7.20 13.21 -0.70
N PHE A 176 6.74 12.81 -1.87
CA PHE A 176 6.39 13.75 -2.94
C PHE A 176 5.29 13.19 -3.83
N SER A 177 4.59 14.07 -4.53
CA SER A 177 3.57 13.70 -5.52
C SER A 177 3.62 14.65 -6.70
N TYR A 178 3.41 14.10 -7.89
CA TYR A 178 3.24 14.89 -9.12
C TYR A 178 1.78 15.30 -9.38
N ALA A 179 0.85 14.93 -8.51
CA ALA A 179 -0.59 15.25 -8.61
C ALA A 179 -0.83 16.73 -8.30
N ARG A 180 -0.62 17.59 -9.30
CA ARG A 180 -0.75 19.06 -9.19
C ARG A 180 -2.17 19.49 -8.85
N GLU A 181 -3.16 18.76 -9.28
CA GLU A 181 -4.57 18.97 -8.97
C GLU A 181 -4.85 18.96 -7.47
N TRP A 182 -4.25 18.00 -6.74
CA TRP A 182 -4.36 17.94 -5.28
C TRP A 182 -3.62 19.09 -4.59
N GLN A 183 -2.45 19.44 -5.10
CA GLN A 183 -1.69 20.58 -4.57
C GLN A 183 -2.48 21.87 -4.71
N GLN A 184 -3.06 22.11 -5.87
CA GLN A 184 -3.88 23.30 -6.13
C GLN A 184 -5.13 23.34 -5.24
N ALA A 185 -5.83 22.22 -5.10
CA ALA A 185 -6.99 22.11 -4.23
C ALA A 185 -6.65 22.43 -2.76
N LEU A 186 -5.52 21.93 -2.26
CA LEU A 186 -5.04 22.22 -0.91
C LEU A 186 -4.67 23.70 -0.75
N GLN A 187 -3.98 24.29 -1.72
CA GLN A 187 -3.63 25.72 -1.71
C GLN A 187 -4.87 26.61 -1.71
N GLN A 188 -5.87 26.29 -2.54
CA GLN A 188 -7.14 27.02 -2.57
C GLN A 188 -7.90 26.90 -1.24
N ALA A 189 -7.93 25.71 -0.65
CA ALA A 189 -8.53 25.51 0.66
C ALA A 189 -7.83 26.31 1.77
N ASP A 190 -6.50 26.43 1.71
CA ASP A 190 -5.73 27.22 2.66
C ASP A 190 -5.94 28.73 2.47
N ALA A 191 -5.98 29.20 1.21
CA ALA A 191 -6.31 30.58 0.89
C ALA A 191 -7.72 30.96 1.35
N ALA A 192 -8.71 30.10 1.12
CA ALA A 192 -10.07 30.31 1.61
C ALA A 192 -10.15 30.33 3.14
N ARG A 193 -9.41 29.49 3.84
CA ARG A 193 -9.31 29.50 5.30
C ARG A 193 -8.63 30.77 5.83
N ALA A 194 -7.58 31.24 5.15
CA ALA A 194 -6.90 32.47 5.52
C ALA A 194 -7.80 33.69 5.35
N GLN A 195 -8.63 33.75 4.29
CA GLN A 195 -9.60 34.80 4.05
C GLN A 195 -10.79 34.76 5.03
N ALA A 196 -11.20 33.59 5.47
CA ALA A 196 -12.26 33.41 6.45
C ALA A 196 -11.84 33.76 7.90
N ARG A 197 -10.54 33.97 8.17
CA ARG A 197 -10.05 34.47 9.44
C ARG A 197 -10.35 35.95 9.59
N LEU A 198 -11.34 36.29 10.40
CA LEU A 198 -11.62 37.65 10.79
C LEU A 198 -10.44 38.26 11.57
N PRO A 199 -10.07 39.53 11.35
CA PRO A 199 -9.02 40.18 12.11
C PRO A 199 -9.52 40.39 13.55
N GLY A 200 -8.97 39.63 14.49
CA GLY A 200 -9.27 39.77 15.92
C GLY A 200 -9.09 38.57 16.81
N GLU A 201 -8.96 37.36 16.29
CA GLU A 201 -8.71 36.17 17.11
C GLU A 201 -7.20 35.85 17.18
N GLN A 202 -6.47 36.61 18.01
CA GLN A 202 -5.22 36.17 18.63
C GLN A 202 -5.60 35.44 19.92
N GLY A 203 -5.57 34.14 19.93
CA GLY A 203 -5.92 33.38 21.13
C GLY A 203 -5.51 31.93 21.06
N VAL A 204 -4.41 31.65 21.77
CA VAL A 204 -4.06 30.40 22.46
C VAL A 204 -3.99 29.11 21.64
N GLY A 205 -2.76 28.58 21.57
CA GLY A 205 -2.43 27.30 20.97
C GLY A 205 -3.32 26.13 21.43
N ALA A 206 -4.10 25.66 20.50
CA ALA A 206 -4.63 24.34 20.53
C ALA A 206 -4.28 23.70 19.19
N VAL A 207 -3.49 22.64 19.23
CA VAL A 207 -3.33 21.68 18.16
C VAL A 207 -4.68 20.96 18.01
N GLY A 208 -5.64 21.65 17.40
CA GLY A 208 -6.97 21.15 17.08
C GLY A 208 -7.18 21.32 15.59
N MET A 209 -7.48 20.25 14.88
CA MET A 209 -8.05 20.29 13.57
C MET A 209 -9.29 21.22 13.62
N GLU A 210 -9.13 22.49 13.25
CA GLU A 210 -10.30 23.33 12.97
C GLU A 210 -11.02 22.73 11.76
N ALA A 211 -12.14 22.09 12.06
CA ALA A 211 -13.07 21.67 11.05
C ALA A 211 -13.47 22.86 10.16
N PRO A 212 -13.64 22.70 8.84
CA PRO A 212 -14.17 23.73 7.99
C PRO A 212 -15.48 24.24 8.61
N ARG A 213 -15.59 25.55 8.82
CA ARG A 213 -16.86 26.16 9.25
C ARG A 213 -17.83 26.08 8.07
N TRP A 214 -18.52 24.96 7.97
CA TRP A 214 -19.69 24.87 7.13
C TRP A 214 -20.70 25.91 7.60
N PRO A 215 -21.49 26.51 6.69
CA PRO A 215 -22.55 27.38 7.12
C PRO A 215 -23.39 26.63 8.17
N LEU A 216 -23.59 27.29 9.32
CA LEU A 216 -24.38 26.70 10.38
C LEU A 216 -25.74 26.32 9.82
N LEU A 217 -26.08 25.06 9.95
CA LEU A 217 -27.43 24.60 9.61
C LEU A 217 -28.43 25.39 10.45
N PRO A 218 -29.59 25.75 9.89
CA PRO A 218 -30.63 26.40 10.66
C PRO A 218 -30.97 25.60 11.92
N PRO A 219 -31.46 26.23 12.99
CA PRO A 219 -31.84 25.51 14.21
C PRO A 219 -32.73 24.31 13.88
N ALA A 220 -32.50 23.19 14.58
CA ALA A 220 -33.32 22.01 14.37
C ALA A 220 -34.73 22.29 14.89
N GLU A 221 -35.73 22.09 14.04
CA GLU A 221 -37.10 21.99 14.50
C GLU A 221 -37.28 20.58 15.13
N PHE A 222 -37.39 20.55 16.43
CA PHE A 222 -37.67 19.29 17.13
C PHE A 222 -39.16 19.01 17.07
N PRO A 223 -39.60 17.81 16.73
CA PRO A 223 -40.98 17.42 16.86
C PRO A 223 -41.41 17.52 18.33
N ASP A 224 -42.61 18.00 18.58
CA ASP A 224 -43.14 18.17 19.94
C ASP A 224 -43.17 16.83 20.72
N GLU A 225 -43.24 15.71 20.04
CA GLU A 225 -43.18 14.37 20.61
C GLU A 225 -42.12 13.51 19.97
N LEU A 226 -41.21 12.97 20.77
CA LEU A 226 -40.21 11.97 20.37
C LEU A 226 -40.85 10.58 20.39
N THR A 227 -40.92 9.94 19.23
CA THR A 227 -41.45 8.57 19.14
C THR A 227 -40.33 7.53 19.42
N LEU A 228 -40.76 6.36 19.92
CA LEU A 228 -39.83 5.24 20.14
C LEU A 228 -39.13 4.80 18.81
N ALA A 229 -39.84 4.96 17.69
CA ALA A 229 -39.28 4.67 16.36
C ALA A 229 -38.14 5.64 15.98
N ASP A 230 -38.32 6.93 16.26
CA ASP A 230 -37.26 7.94 16.02
C ASP A 230 -36.04 7.66 16.89
N LEU A 231 -36.22 7.35 18.16
CA LEU A 231 -35.15 7.01 19.08
C LEU A 231 -34.39 5.74 18.62
N THR A 232 -35.13 4.73 18.22
CA THR A 232 -34.54 3.47 17.70
C THR A 232 -33.75 3.71 16.42
N SER A 233 -34.29 4.52 15.51
CA SER A 233 -33.64 4.88 14.25
C SER A 233 -32.35 5.67 14.49
N PHE A 234 -32.38 6.62 15.41
CA PHE A 234 -31.20 7.39 15.82
C PHE A 234 -30.13 6.49 16.45
N LEU A 235 -30.49 5.63 17.40
CA LEU A 235 -29.53 4.76 18.07
C LEU A 235 -28.88 3.73 17.15
N LYS A 236 -29.62 3.25 16.16
CA LYS A 236 -29.08 2.31 15.16
C LYS A 236 -28.09 2.95 14.19
N ALA A 237 -28.33 4.17 13.76
CA ALA A 237 -27.51 4.84 12.76
C ALA A 237 -27.59 6.37 12.90
N PRO A 238 -26.94 6.98 13.91
CA PRO A 238 -27.06 8.40 14.24
C PRO A 238 -26.67 9.32 13.08
N VAL A 239 -25.63 8.98 12.35
CA VAL A 239 -25.18 9.75 11.18
C VAL A 239 -26.23 9.75 10.08
N LYS A 240 -26.78 8.58 9.73
CA LYS A 240 -27.84 8.46 8.73
C LYS A 240 -29.10 9.23 9.13
N TYR A 241 -29.50 9.12 10.41
CA TYR A 241 -30.64 9.83 10.95
C TYR A 241 -30.45 11.35 10.85
N PHE A 242 -29.25 11.85 11.21
CA PHE A 242 -28.88 13.26 11.08
C PHE A 242 -29.04 13.75 9.63
N PHE A 243 -28.44 13.05 8.65
CA PHE A 243 -28.54 13.43 7.24
C PHE A 243 -29.98 13.42 6.72
N GLN A 244 -30.81 12.47 7.16
CA GLN A 244 -32.21 12.39 6.73
C GLN A 244 -33.12 13.47 7.34
N LYS A 245 -32.76 14.00 8.51
CA LYS A 245 -33.61 14.99 9.23
C LYS A 245 -33.09 16.41 9.07
N ARG A 246 -31.83 16.60 8.65
CA ARG A 246 -31.17 17.92 8.63
C ARG A 246 -30.76 18.40 7.25
N LEU A 247 -30.66 17.52 6.28
CA LEU A 247 -30.32 17.77 4.87
C LEU A 247 -31.40 17.22 3.94
#